data_a6678a79fa933a495bf27441d3470c9b
#
_entry.id   a6678a79fa933a495bf27441d3470c9b
#
_cell.length_a   1.000
_cell.length_b   1.000
_cell.length_c   1.000
_cell.angle_alpha   90.00
_cell.angle_beta   90.00
_cell.angle_gamma   90.00
#
_symmetry.space_group_name_H-M   'P 1'
#
loop_
_entity.id
_entity.type
_entity.pdbx_description
1 polymer ?
#
loop_
_entity_poly.entity_id
_entity_poly.type
_entity_poly.pdbx_seq_one_letter_code
_entity_poly.pdbx_strand_id
1 'polypeptide(L)'
;MNRPFKTFKFITACLLVIGFTFTGFSQTETSTWKAQFALGINSPSQNAFVSSFEAKPINFPTFNIGVQRMFSSVLGAKLDFGYNRLSNASGSPEFKVNYSRINAQVVYDPSNLINFLPPNVALVAHGGPGFTFVKPLGNYVDNKTSFLNAMIGIEFHYGISQSMSLFFDTSYIYSLSGDYDNLAAGFGTYNGSLLTLTVGVSISLSGCYYCE
;
A
#
# COMPACT_ATOMS: atom_id res chain seq x y z
N MET A 1 -7.79 38.47 20.12
CA MET A 1 -8.54 37.61 21.07
C MET A 1 -9.05 36.39 20.30
N ASN A 2 -8.40 35.26 20.52
CA ASN A 2 -8.45 34.03 19.69
C ASN A 2 -9.74 33.23 19.86
N ARG A 3 -10.29 32.74 18.77
CA ARG A 3 -11.42 31.78 18.78
C ARG A 3 -10.94 30.39 18.34
N PRO A 4 -10.38 29.52 19.20
CA PRO A 4 -10.03 28.16 18.87
C PRO A 4 -11.17 27.13 19.09
N PHE A 5 -12.37 27.58 19.52
CA PHE A 5 -13.44 26.66 19.99
C PHE A 5 -14.34 26.06 18.91
N LYS A 6 -14.33 26.57 17.67
CA LYS A 6 -15.22 26.07 16.61
C LYS A 6 -14.68 24.84 15.89
N THR A 7 -13.37 24.75 15.72
CA THR A 7 -12.72 23.61 15.04
C THR A 7 -12.78 22.32 15.85
N PHE A 8 -12.66 22.41 17.17
CA PHE A 8 -12.73 21.22 18.03
C PHE A 8 -14.13 20.56 18.01
N LYS A 9 -15.19 21.35 18.02
CA LYS A 9 -16.57 20.85 17.93
C LYS A 9 -16.86 20.17 16.58
N PHE A 10 -16.27 20.66 15.49
CA PHE A 10 -16.45 20.08 14.16
C PHE A 10 -15.74 18.72 14.04
N ILE A 11 -14.53 18.59 14.57
CA ILE A 11 -13.77 17.32 14.59
C ILE A 11 -14.48 16.28 15.46
N THR A 12 -15.03 16.67 16.61
CA THR A 12 -15.79 15.77 17.48
C THR A 12 -17.09 15.32 16.83
N ALA A 13 -17.78 16.20 16.10
CA ALA A 13 -19.00 15.86 15.37
C ALA A 13 -18.70 14.89 14.20
N CYS A 14 -17.61 15.09 13.46
CA CYS A 14 -17.17 14.16 12.41
C CYS A 14 -16.80 12.79 12.96
N LEU A 15 -16.11 12.71 14.09
CA LEU A 15 -15.78 11.45 14.77
C LEU A 15 -17.03 10.73 15.30
N LEU A 16 -18.03 11.46 15.79
CA LEU A 16 -19.31 10.90 16.21
C LEU A 16 -20.13 10.36 15.03
N VAL A 17 -20.15 11.05 13.89
CA VAL A 17 -20.85 10.58 12.69
C VAL A 17 -20.22 9.31 12.12
N ILE A 18 -18.88 9.20 12.15
CA ILE A 18 -18.16 7.98 11.75
C ILE A 18 -18.44 6.83 12.71
N GLY A 19 -18.60 7.10 14.02
CA GLY A 19 -18.92 6.08 15.03
C GLY A 19 -20.34 5.50 14.94
N PHE A 20 -21.32 6.23 14.40
CA PHE A 20 -22.71 5.80 14.34
C PHE A 20 -23.07 4.96 13.10
N THR A 21 -22.21 4.84 12.11
CA THR A 21 -22.47 4.06 10.90
C THR A 21 -22.16 2.56 11.06
N PHE A 22 -21.68 2.11 12.22
CA PHE A 22 -21.32 0.70 12.46
C PHE A 22 -22.37 -0.14 13.20
N THR A 23 -23.56 0.37 13.46
CA THR A 23 -24.61 -0.41 14.10
C THR A 23 -25.55 -1.02 13.06
N GLY A 24 -25.36 -2.29 12.77
CA GLY A 24 -26.39 -3.16 12.27
C GLY A 24 -26.20 -3.76 10.89
N PHE A 25 -25.44 -4.85 10.81
CA PHE A 25 -25.78 -5.99 9.94
C PHE A 25 -25.16 -7.24 10.55
N SER A 26 -25.88 -7.84 11.48
CA SER A 26 -25.64 -9.22 11.89
C SER A 26 -26.43 -10.13 10.96
N GLN A 27 -25.81 -10.61 9.91
CA GLN A 27 -26.24 -11.79 9.20
C GLN A 27 -25.02 -12.52 8.62
N THR A 28 -24.97 -13.80 8.90
CA THR A 28 -24.06 -14.85 8.49
C THR A 28 -23.69 -14.80 7.01
N GLU A 29 -22.73 -13.96 6.64
CA GLU A 29 -22.10 -14.05 5.35
C GLU A 29 -20.58 -13.95 5.54
N THR A 30 -19.86 -14.77 4.76
CA THR A 30 -18.41 -14.74 4.60
C THR A 30 -17.92 -13.29 4.64
N SER A 31 -16.91 -13.01 5.46
CA SER A 31 -16.40 -11.65 5.60
C SER A 31 -16.08 -11.02 4.25
N THR A 32 -16.97 -10.14 3.79
CA THR A 32 -16.84 -9.49 2.50
C THR A 32 -15.89 -8.31 2.54
N TRP A 33 -15.72 -7.68 3.71
CA TRP A 33 -14.85 -6.51 3.88
C TRP A 33 -13.68 -6.80 4.80
N LYS A 34 -12.49 -6.39 4.39
CA LYS A 34 -11.24 -6.49 5.18
C LYS A 34 -10.51 -5.15 5.17
N ALA A 35 -9.95 -4.77 6.31
CA ALA A 35 -8.97 -3.69 6.42
C ALA A 35 -7.57 -4.30 6.59
N GLN A 36 -6.59 -3.76 5.89
CA GLN A 36 -5.21 -4.22 5.91
C GLN A 36 -4.27 -3.09 6.31
N PHE A 37 -3.30 -3.41 7.16
CA PHE A 37 -2.23 -2.50 7.58
C PHE A 37 -0.91 -3.25 7.52
N ALA A 38 0.08 -2.69 6.86
CA ALA A 38 1.39 -3.32 6.73
C ALA A 38 2.54 -2.33 6.85
N LEU A 39 3.66 -2.85 7.34
CA LEU A 39 4.93 -2.16 7.46
C LEU A 39 6.03 -3.02 6.84
N GLY A 40 7.01 -2.38 6.20
CA GLY A 40 8.10 -3.13 5.58
C GLY A 40 9.17 -2.27 4.96
N ILE A 41 9.83 -2.85 3.99
CA ILE A 41 10.97 -2.30 3.27
C ILE A 41 10.66 -2.18 1.79
N ASN A 42 11.46 -1.37 1.10
CA ASN A 42 11.38 -1.23 -0.33
C ASN A 42 12.75 -1.21 -0.99
N SER A 43 12.78 -1.58 -2.27
CA SER A 43 13.95 -1.58 -3.13
C SER A 43 13.59 -0.87 -4.44
N PRO A 44 14.10 0.35 -4.69
CA PRO A 44 13.86 1.08 -5.92
C PRO A 44 14.73 0.55 -7.06
N SER A 45 14.23 0.66 -8.28
CA SER A 45 15.01 0.40 -9.48
C SER A 45 16.10 1.46 -9.63
N GLN A 46 17.36 1.06 -9.67
CA GLN A 46 18.50 1.99 -9.77
C GLN A 46 18.56 2.71 -11.12
N ASN A 47 18.08 2.07 -12.17
CA ASN A 47 18.04 2.66 -13.53
C ASN A 47 17.11 3.88 -13.65
N ALA A 48 16.36 4.16 -12.60
CA ALA A 48 15.42 5.26 -12.56
C ALA A 48 15.98 6.55 -11.94
N PHE A 49 17.23 6.56 -11.59
CA PHE A 49 17.94 7.74 -11.09
C PHE A 49 18.83 8.34 -12.18
N VAL A 50 19.04 9.66 -12.12
CA VAL A 50 19.99 10.37 -12.97
C VAL A 50 21.42 9.92 -12.61
N SER A 51 22.33 9.97 -13.57
CA SER A 51 23.74 9.62 -13.37
C SER A 51 24.32 10.30 -12.12
N SER A 52 25.06 9.56 -11.34
CA SER A 52 25.65 9.93 -10.04
C SER A 52 24.69 9.87 -8.84
N PHE A 53 23.38 9.66 -9.04
CA PHE A 53 22.44 9.46 -7.96
C PHE A 53 22.05 7.98 -7.86
N GLU A 54 22.22 7.41 -6.68
CA GLU A 54 21.89 6.02 -6.38
C GLU A 54 21.15 5.96 -5.04
N ALA A 55 20.05 5.20 -4.99
CA ALA A 55 19.37 4.91 -3.75
C ALA A 55 19.98 3.69 -3.05
N LYS A 56 19.76 3.58 -1.74
CA LYS A 56 20.04 2.34 -1.02
C LYS A 56 19.28 1.20 -1.69
N PRO A 57 19.87 -0.01 -1.80
CA PRO A 57 19.17 -1.18 -2.32
C PRO A 57 17.99 -1.60 -1.43
N ILE A 58 18.07 -1.32 -0.13
CA ILE A 58 16.97 -1.56 0.83
C ILE A 58 16.71 -0.26 1.60
N ASN A 59 15.47 0.18 1.56
CA ASN A 59 15.00 1.38 2.23
C ASN A 59 13.87 1.08 3.21
N PHE A 60 13.73 1.91 4.23
CA PHE A 60 12.69 1.89 5.26
C PHE A 60 12.27 3.33 5.58
N PRO A 61 11.01 3.59 5.93
CA PRO A 61 9.88 2.66 6.01
C PRO A 61 9.11 2.52 4.69
N THR A 62 8.38 1.41 4.59
CA THR A 62 7.23 1.21 3.71
C THR A 62 6.00 1.03 4.56
N PHE A 63 4.92 1.78 4.30
CA PHE A 63 3.61 1.62 4.92
C PHE A 63 2.57 1.34 3.86
N ASN A 64 1.69 0.36 4.10
CA ASN A 64 0.52 0.12 3.27
C ASN A 64 -0.74 0.10 4.14
N ILE A 65 -1.79 0.74 3.63
CA ILE A 65 -3.13 0.71 4.21
C ILE A 65 -4.09 0.35 3.09
N GLY A 66 -4.89 -0.70 3.28
CA GLY A 66 -5.81 -1.19 2.25
C GLY A 66 -7.20 -1.49 2.80
N VAL A 67 -8.18 -1.35 1.93
CA VAL A 67 -9.53 -1.85 2.13
C VAL A 67 -9.85 -2.80 0.98
N GLN A 68 -10.22 -4.02 1.32
CA GLN A 68 -10.54 -5.09 0.38
C GLN A 68 -11.99 -5.50 0.52
N ARG A 69 -12.65 -5.76 -0.60
CA ARG A 69 -13.97 -6.37 -0.65
C ARG A 69 -13.92 -7.62 -1.51
N MET A 70 -14.35 -8.75 -0.94
CA MET A 70 -14.55 -9.98 -1.70
C MET A 70 -15.98 -9.99 -2.26
N PHE A 71 -16.09 -10.33 -3.54
CA PHE A 71 -17.37 -10.48 -4.25
C PHE A 71 -17.79 -11.95 -4.35
N SER A 72 -16.81 -12.84 -4.26
CA SER A 72 -16.98 -14.28 -4.18
C SER A 72 -15.91 -14.86 -3.25
N SER A 73 -15.92 -16.17 -3.04
CA SER A 73 -14.88 -16.87 -2.29
C SER A 73 -13.48 -16.75 -2.90
N VAL A 74 -13.40 -16.37 -4.19
CA VAL A 74 -12.14 -16.39 -4.96
C VAL A 74 -11.76 -15.00 -5.47
N LEU A 75 -12.74 -14.14 -5.79
CA LEU A 75 -12.50 -12.86 -6.43
C LEU A 75 -12.95 -11.69 -5.56
N GLY A 76 -12.14 -10.64 -5.55
CA GLY A 76 -12.41 -9.39 -4.86
C GLY A 76 -11.73 -8.19 -5.52
N ALA A 77 -11.89 -7.05 -4.88
CA ALA A 77 -11.17 -5.83 -5.21
C ALA A 77 -10.56 -5.23 -3.94
N LYS A 78 -9.43 -4.57 -4.12
CA LYS A 78 -8.71 -3.85 -3.06
C LYS A 78 -8.37 -2.44 -3.53
N LEU A 79 -8.61 -1.46 -2.67
CA LEU A 79 -8.05 -0.13 -2.79
C LEU A 79 -6.98 0.02 -1.73
N ASP A 80 -5.75 0.34 -2.12
CA ASP A 80 -4.67 0.52 -1.18
C ASP A 80 -3.90 1.82 -1.39
N PHE A 81 -3.43 2.39 -0.30
CA PHE A 81 -2.49 3.49 -0.23
C PHE A 81 -1.16 2.98 0.29
N GLY A 82 -0.08 3.28 -0.44
CA GLY A 82 1.29 2.95 -0.04
C GLY A 82 2.14 4.20 0.11
N TYR A 83 2.99 4.20 1.14
CA TYR A 83 4.01 5.21 1.37
C TYR A 83 5.37 4.56 1.53
N ASN A 84 6.36 5.06 0.79
CA ASN A 84 7.72 4.56 0.80
C ASN A 84 8.70 5.71 0.95
N ARG A 85 9.73 5.52 1.76
CA ARG A 85 10.86 6.44 1.86
C ARG A 85 12.04 5.85 1.14
N LEU A 86 12.65 6.63 0.23
CA LEU A 86 13.92 6.31 -0.43
C LEU A 86 15.00 7.25 0.11
N SER A 87 16.24 6.73 0.21
CA SER A 87 17.40 7.48 0.67
C SER A 87 18.62 7.13 -0.20
N ASN A 88 19.57 8.05 -0.30
CA ASN A 88 20.81 7.87 -1.05
C ASN A 88 21.66 6.71 -0.54
N ALA A 89 22.35 6.04 -1.45
CA ALA A 89 23.42 5.08 -1.16
C ALA A 89 24.70 5.78 -0.69
N SER A 90 25.62 5.01 -0.13
CA SER A 90 26.97 5.50 0.20
C SER A 90 27.69 5.87 -1.09
N GLY A 91 28.29 7.06 -1.14
CA GLY A 91 28.97 7.58 -2.33
C GLY A 91 28.09 8.37 -3.30
N SER A 92 26.79 8.32 -3.14
CA SER A 92 25.83 9.18 -3.86
C SER A 92 25.63 10.51 -3.12
N PRO A 93 25.34 11.62 -3.82
CA PRO A 93 24.87 12.85 -3.19
C PRO A 93 23.68 12.60 -2.28
N GLU A 94 23.58 13.37 -1.19
CA GLU A 94 22.51 13.19 -0.21
C GLU A 94 21.14 13.57 -0.79
N PHE A 95 20.20 12.64 -0.76
CA PHE A 95 18.79 12.88 -1.09
C PHE A 95 17.86 12.00 -0.26
N LYS A 96 16.62 12.44 -0.17
CA LYS A 96 15.51 11.65 0.38
C LYS A 96 14.29 11.87 -0.49
N VAL A 97 13.53 10.82 -0.74
CA VAL A 97 12.32 10.87 -1.57
C VAL A 97 11.16 10.21 -0.84
N ASN A 98 10.03 10.87 -0.83
CA ASN A 98 8.75 10.29 -0.48
C ASN A 98 8.08 9.78 -1.75
N TYR A 99 7.80 8.49 -1.79
CA TYR A 99 7.09 7.81 -2.85
C TYR A 99 5.75 7.34 -2.29
N SER A 100 4.66 8.00 -2.67
CA SER A 100 3.30 7.66 -2.25
C SER A 100 2.51 7.16 -3.44
N ARG A 101 1.62 6.19 -3.23
CA ARG A 101 0.81 5.62 -4.30
C ARG A 101 -0.61 5.29 -3.84
N ILE A 102 -1.53 5.27 -4.79
CA ILE A 102 -2.89 4.75 -4.63
C ILE A 102 -3.13 3.75 -5.76
N ASN A 103 -3.54 2.53 -5.43
CA ASN A 103 -3.81 1.46 -6.41
C ASN A 103 -5.21 0.90 -6.21
N ALA A 104 -5.91 0.71 -7.33
CA ALA A 104 -7.13 -0.09 -7.40
C ALA A 104 -6.77 -1.46 -7.99
N GLN A 105 -7.03 -2.53 -7.25
CA GLN A 105 -6.52 -3.86 -7.56
C GLN A 105 -7.64 -4.89 -7.62
N VAL A 106 -7.51 -5.84 -8.50
CA VAL A 106 -8.22 -7.11 -8.43
C VAL A 106 -7.50 -8.02 -7.45
N VAL A 107 -8.24 -8.75 -6.66
CA VAL A 107 -7.74 -9.73 -5.69
C VAL A 107 -8.24 -11.11 -6.11
N TYR A 108 -7.33 -12.07 -6.16
CA TYR A 108 -7.60 -13.45 -6.48
C TYR A 108 -7.10 -14.37 -5.37
N ASP A 109 -8.01 -15.04 -4.69
CA ASP A 109 -7.74 -15.97 -3.60
C ASP A 109 -8.06 -17.41 -4.04
N PRO A 110 -7.07 -18.16 -4.56
CA PRO A 110 -7.24 -19.56 -4.97
C PRO A 110 -7.09 -20.54 -3.81
N SER A 111 -7.02 -20.12 -2.55
CA SER A 111 -6.66 -20.99 -1.42
C SER A 111 -7.57 -22.20 -1.29
N ASN A 112 -8.87 -22.04 -1.56
CA ASN A 112 -9.84 -23.14 -1.56
C ASN A 112 -9.66 -24.15 -2.71
N LEU A 113 -8.87 -23.80 -3.73
CA LEU A 113 -8.55 -24.67 -4.86
C LEU A 113 -7.24 -25.44 -4.64
N ILE A 114 -6.47 -25.08 -3.62
CA ILE A 114 -5.15 -25.62 -3.33
C ILE A 114 -5.24 -26.59 -2.14
N ASN A 115 -5.51 -27.84 -2.41
CA ASN A 115 -5.81 -28.89 -1.42
C ASN A 115 -4.69 -29.19 -0.40
N PHE A 116 -3.45 -28.74 -0.64
CA PHE A 116 -2.33 -28.97 0.26
C PHE A 116 -2.11 -27.82 1.28
N LEU A 117 -2.83 -26.71 1.14
CA LEU A 117 -2.71 -25.61 2.11
C LEU A 117 -3.43 -25.97 3.41
N PRO A 118 -2.82 -25.70 4.58
CA PRO A 118 -3.52 -25.78 5.85
C PRO A 118 -4.72 -24.83 5.90
N PRO A 119 -5.79 -25.16 6.61
CA PRO A 119 -7.03 -24.35 6.62
C PRO A 119 -6.86 -22.92 7.17
N ASN A 120 -5.80 -22.67 7.93
CA ASN A 120 -5.46 -21.34 8.47
C ASN A 120 -4.49 -20.54 7.56
N VAL A 121 -4.15 -21.05 6.39
CA VAL A 121 -3.22 -20.42 5.44
C VAL A 121 -3.95 -20.07 4.15
N ALA A 122 -3.76 -18.84 3.68
CA ALA A 122 -4.24 -18.43 2.37
C ALA A 122 -3.11 -17.80 1.54
N LEU A 123 -3.16 -18.04 0.22
CA LEU A 123 -2.29 -17.44 -0.77
C LEU A 123 -3.13 -16.55 -1.67
N VAL A 124 -2.87 -15.26 -1.68
CA VAL A 124 -3.68 -14.27 -2.40
C VAL A 124 -2.82 -13.55 -3.41
N ALA A 125 -3.21 -13.59 -4.68
CA ALA A 125 -2.63 -12.75 -5.72
C ALA A 125 -3.44 -11.46 -5.87
N HIS A 126 -2.76 -10.36 -6.12
CA HIS A 126 -3.43 -9.08 -6.35
C HIS A 126 -2.68 -8.24 -7.37
N GLY A 127 -3.39 -7.33 -8.03
CA GLY A 127 -2.76 -6.43 -8.98
C GLY A 127 -3.75 -5.49 -9.63
N GLY A 128 -3.21 -4.39 -10.16
CA GLY A 128 -4.04 -3.40 -10.84
C GLY A 128 -3.34 -2.08 -11.06
N PRO A 129 -4.02 -1.16 -11.73
CA PRO A 129 -3.50 0.18 -12.00
C PRO A 129 -3.49 1.05 -10.75
N GLY A 130 -2.66 2.09 -10.80
CA GLY A 130 -2.59 3.07 -9.75
C GLY A 130 -1.92 4.36 -10.21
N PHE A 131 -1.78 5.27 -9.26
CA PHE A 131 -1.15 6.55 -9.45
C PHE A 131 -0.10 6.78 -8.37
N THR A 132 1.08 7.20 -8.79
CA THR A 132 2.24 7.45 -7.93
C THR A 132 2.52 8.94 -7.87
N PHE A 133 2.86 9.41 -6.65
CA PHE A 133 3.34 10.76 -6.36
C PHE A 133 4.74 10.64 -5.76
N VAL A 134 5.70 11.26 -6.40
CA VAL A 134 7.09 11.30 -5.96
C VAL A 134 7.43 12.72 -5.52
N LYS A 135 7.86 12.85 -4.27
CA LYS A 135 8.23 14.12 -3.67
C LYS A 135 9.64 14.03 -3.06
N PRO A 136 10.66 14.49 -3.77
CA PRO A 136 11.99 14.68 -3.19
C PRO A 136 11.95 15.68 -2.04
N LEU A 137 12.92 15.60 -1.14
CA LEU A 137 13.06 16.47 0.02
C LEU A 137 14.39 17.24 -0.02
N GLY A 138 14.54 18.23 0.85
CA GLY A 138 15.76 19.05 0.96
C GLY A 138 15.96 19.90 -0.29
N ASN A 139 17.13 19.83 -0.87
CA ASN A 139 17.53 20.67 -2.01
C ASN A 139 16.83 20.32 -3.34
N TYR A 140 16.03 19.23 -3.37
CA TYR A 140 15.42 18.70 -4.60
C TYR A 140 13.89 18.74 -4.58
N VAL A 141 13.29 19.60 -3.75
CA VAL A 141 11.82 19.68 -3.59
C VAL A 141 11.08 20.06 -4.87
N ASP A 142 11.75 20.72 -5.80
CA ASP A 142 11.18 21.14 -7.08
C ASP A 142 11.11 19.98 -8.10
N ASN A 143 11.90 18.91 -7.88
CA ASN A 143 11.94 17.71 -8.73
C ASN A 143 10.80 16.72 -8.43
N LYS A 144 9.65 17.21 -8.03
CA LYS A 144 8.45 16.37 -7.80
C LYS A 144 7.86 15.91 -9.13
N THR A 145 7.40 14.67 -9.14
CA THR A 145 6.72 14.08 -10.30
C THR A 145 5.56 13.19 -9.88
N SER A 146 4.73 12.86 -10.81
CA SER A 146 3.64 11.91 -10.63
C SER A 146 3.39 11.13 -11.92
N PHE A 147 3.01 9.86 -11.79
CA PHE A 147 2.83 8.99 -12.94
C PHE A 147 1.85 7.85 -12.67
N LEU A 148 1.35 7.27 -13.75
CA LEU A 148 0.59 6.02 -13.69
C LEU A 148 1.51 4.86 -13.38
N ASN A 149 1.03 3.93 -12.57
CA ASN A 149 1.72 2.68 -12.28
C ASN A 149 0.79 1.47 -12.49
N ALA A 150 1.39 0.31 -12.64
CA ALA A 150 0.73 -0.98 -12.51
C ALA A 150 1.41 -1.75 -11.37
N MET A 151 0.62 -2.35 -10.50
CA MET A 151 1.11 -3.13 -9.37
C MET A 151 0.68 -4.59 -9.52
N ILE A 152 1.57 -5.50 -9.17
CA ILE A 152 1.28 -6.93 -9.00
C ILE A 152 1.95 -7.41 -7.72
N GLY A 153 1.28 -8.29 -6.98
CA GLY A 153 1.81 -8.83 -5.74
C GLY A 153 1.16 -10.14 -5.34
N ILE A 154 1.78 -10.74 -4.33
CA ILE A 154 1.33 -11.98 -3.69
C ILE A 154 1.37 -11.76 -2.18
N GLU A 155 0.24 -12.04 -1.53
CA GLU A 155 0.11 -12.06 -0.08
C GLU A 155 0.03 -13.51 0.42
N PHE A 156 0.78 -13.80 1.45
CA PHE A 156 0.69 -15.05 2.21
C PHE A 156 0.07 -14.75 3.57
N HIS A 157 -1.13 -15.23 3.80
CA HIS A 157 -1.90 -15.00 5.03
C HIS A 157 -1.82 -16.19 5.99
N TYR A 158 -1.72 -15.89 7.26
CA TYR A 158 -1.83 -16.84 8.36
C TYR A 158 -2.92 -16.39 9.34
N GLY A 159 -4.01 -17.14 9.43
CA GLY A 159 -5.14 -16.86 10.33
C GLY A 159 -4.75 -17.01 11.79
N ILE A 160 -4.90 -15.93 12.58
CA ILE A 160 -4.67 -15.92 14.03
C ILE A 160 -5.99 -16.11 14.76
N SER A 161 -7.06 -15.54 14.24
CA SER A 161 -8.41 -15.64 14.79
C SER A 161 -9.43 -15.67 13.66
N GLN A 162 -10.70 -15.83 14.02
CA GLN A 162 -11.80 -15.82 13.07
C GLN A 162 -11.93 -14.51 12.28
N SER A 163 -11.43 -13.40 12.82
CA SER A 163 -11.51 -12.08 12.18
C SER A 163 -10.17 -11.44 11.86
N MET A 164 -9.05 -12.10 12.16
CA MET A 164 -7.74 -11.50 12.00
C MET A 164 -6.71 -12.49 11.45
N SER A 165 -5.93 -12.05 10.47
CA SER A 165 -4.76 -12.76 9.96
C SER A 165 -3.53 -11.87 9.94
N LEU A 166 -2.36 -12.47 10.14
CA LEU A 166 -1.08 -11.90 9.73
C LEU A 166 -0.88 -12.16 8.25
N PHE A 167 -0.22 -11.24 7.56
CA PHE A 167 0.18 -11.50 6.18
C PHE A 167 1.58 -10.97 5.89
N PHE A 168 2.23 -11.62 4.93
CA PHE A 168 3.44 -11.19 4.27
C PHE A 168 3.11 -10.88 2.83
N ASP A 169 3.47 -9.68 2.34
CA ASP A 169 3.22 -9.23 0.97
C ASP A 169 4.54 -8.95 0.25
N THR A 170 4.65 -9.45 -0.96
CA THR A 170 5.68 -9.09 -1.93
C THR A 170 5.00 -8.46 -3.13
N SER A 171 5.29 -7.19 -3.38
CA SER A 171 4.65 -6.44 -4.46
C SER A 171 5.67 -5.71 -5.32
N TYR A 172 5.46 -5.77 -6.63
CA TYR A 172 6.21 -5.00 -7.61
C TYR A 172 5.33 -3.92 -8.23
N ILE A 173 5.77 -2.68 -8.12
CA ILE A 173 5.12 -1.51 -8.69
C ILE A 173 5.91 -1.11 -9.94
N TYR A 174 5.30 -1.29 -11.10
CA TYR A 174 5.87 -0.94 -12.38
C TYR A 174 5.43 0.47 -12.79
N SER A 175 6.40 1.33 -13.13
CA SER A 175 6.12 2.66 -13.69
C SER A 175 5.64 2.55 -15.12
N LEU A 176 4.48 3.13 -15.43
CA LEU A 176 3.90 3.19 -16.78
C LEU A 176 4.17 4.53 -17.47
N SER A 177 4.78 5.49 -16.79
CA SER A 177 5.08 6.77 -17.40
C SER A 177 6.34 6.69 -18.25
N GLY A 178 6.24 7.31 -19.43
CA GLY A 178 7.38 7.50 -20.30
C GLY A 178 8.38 8.52 -19.76
N ASP A 179 9.35 8.74 -20.57
CA ASP A 179 10.52 9.59 -20.54
C ASP A 179 10.85 10.33 -19.25
N TYR A 180 12.02 10.01 -18.74
CA TYR A 180 12.73 10.81 -17.76
C TYR A 180 12.95 12.21 -18.33
N ASP A 181 12.56 13.25 -17.61
CA ASP A 181 13.15 14.56 -17.79
C ASP A 181 14.62 14.49 -17.37
N ASN A 182 15.43 13.93 -18.23
CA ASN A 182 16.88 13.75 -18.04
C ASN A 182 17.65 15.07 -17.90
N LEU A 183 16.98 16.20 -17.99
CA LEU A 183 17.61 17.49 -18.20
C LEU A 183 17.43 18.48 -17.06
N ALA A 184 16.69 18.14 -16.02
CA ALA A 184 16.70 18.96 -14.82
C ALA A 184 18.07 18.85 -14.16
N ALA A 185 18.74 19.98 -13.92
CA ALA A 185 20.01 20.02 -13.21
C ALA A 185 19.89 19.33 -11.84
N GLY A 186 20.86 18.50 -11.49
CA GLY A 186 20.91 17.80 -10.22
C GLY A 186 20.16 16.46 -10.21
N PHE A 187 19.31 16.23 -9.21
CA PHE A 187 18.65 14.95 -8.95
C PHE A 187 17.71 14.46 -10.07
N GLY A 188 17.16 15.36 -10.88
CA GLY A 188 16.14 15.02 -11.87
C GLY A 188 14.82 14.57 -11.20
N THR A 189 14.10 13.67 -11.87
CA THR A 189 12.88 13.07 -11.33
C THR A 189 13.04 11.56 -11.21
N TYR A 190 12.46 10.95 -10.15
CA TYR A 190 12.44 9.50 -10.01
C TYR A 190 11.13 8.95 -10.57
N ASN A 191 11.20 8.24 -11.70
CA ASN A 191 10.05 7.59 -12.36
C ASN A 191 10.16 6.06 -12.35
N GLY A 192 10.85 5.50 -11.37
CA GLY A 192 11.22 4.09 -11.38
C GLY A 192 10.22 3.15 -10.77
N SER A 193 10.41 1.90 -11.12
CA SER A 193 9.74 0.77 -10.51
C SER A 193 10.23 0.53 -9.09
N LEU A 194 9.40 -0.07 -8.25
CA LEU A 194 9.65 -0.30 -6.84
C LEU A 194 9.24 -1.71 -6.44
N LEU A 195 10.14 -2.46 -5.84
CA LEU A 195 9.83 -3.69 -5.14
C LEU A 195 9.54 -3.38 -3.67
N THR A 196 8.49 -3.94 -3.10
CA THR A 196 8.15 -3.80 -1.68
C THR A 196 8.00 -5.17 -1.03
N LEU A 197 8.47 -5.29 0.21
CA LEU A 197 8.28 -6.44 1.08
C LEU A 197 7.68 -5.94 2.38
N THR A 198 6.47 -6.39 2.72
CA THR A 198 5.77 -5.92 3.91
C THR A 198 5.17 -7.06 4.72
N VAL A 199 5.06 -6.84 6.01
CA VAL A 199 4.34 -7.70 6.96
C VAL A 199 3.22 -6.88 7.58
N GLY A 200 2.04 -7.47 7.70
CA GLY A 200 0.88 -6.74 8.16
C GLY A 200 -0.18 -7.58 8.84
N VAL A 201 -1.24 -6.90 9.23
CA VAL A 201 -2.47 -7.49 9.75
C VAL A 201 -3.63 -7.18 8.83
N SER A 202 -4.46 -8.19 8.59
CA SER A 202 -5.73 -8.09 7.89
C SER A 202 -6.85 -8.36 8.89
N ILE A 203 -7.78 -7.43 9.00
CA ILE A 203 -8.89 -7.47 9.94
C ILE A 203 -10.19 -7.55 9.13
N SER A 204 -10.99 -8.58 9.42
CA SER A 204 -12.32 -8.74 8.88
C SER A 204 -13.29 -7.77 9.53
N LEU A 205 -14.00 -6.98 8.74
CA LEU A 205 -14.95 -5.97 9.21
C LEU A 205 -16.39 -6.50 9.26
N SER A 206 -16.66 -7.63 8.63
CA SER A 206 -18.00 -8.19 8.51
C SER A 206 -18.00 -9.70 8.78
N GLY A 207 -18.07 -10.10 10.04
CA GLY A 207 -18.25 -11.50 10.43
C GLY A 207 -16.98 -12.35 10.43
N CYS A 208 -17.18 -13.66 10.55
CA CYS A 208 -16.13 -14.66 10.68
C CYS A 208 -15.44 -14.95 9.33
N TYR A 209 -14.12 -15.06 9.35
CA TYR A 209 -13.30 -15.38 8.15
C TYR A 209 -13.38 -16.88 7.78
N TYR A 210 -13.66 -17.76 8.77
CA TYR A 210 -13.65 -19.21 8.64
C TYR A 210 -14.92 -19.87 9.19
N CYS A 211 -16.07 -19.16 9.25
CA CYS A 211 -17.34 -19.76 9.63
C CYS A 211 -17.96 -20.42 8.40
N GLU A 212 -17.85 -21.73 8.30
CA GLU A 212 -18.79 -22.61 7.59
C GLU A 212 -19.87 -23.09 8.55
#